data_88cbe61ef273c454e46606454b18c94e
#
_entry.id   88cbe61ef273c454e46606454b18c94e
#
_cell.length_a   1.000
_cell.length_b   1.000
_cell.length_c   1.000
_cell.angle_alpha   90.00
_cell.angle_beta   90.00
_cell.angle_gamma   90.00
#
_symmetry.space_group_name_H-M   'P 1'
#
loop_
_entity.id
_entity.type
_entity.pdbx_description
1 polymer ?
#
loop_
_entity_poly.entity_id
_entity_poly.type
_entity_poly.pdbx_seq_one_letter_code
_entity_poly.pdbx_strand_id
1 'polypeptide(L)'
;TVSPAAMLVMDLHAHLCTNEVIGYLGGSWDPDTKSLTIERAFPGRGVASGMDVEMDPIAEVELKSQVEAQNMKVVGWYHSHPVFEPTPSGVDINNQLNYQRLFRDESVGVEPFVGFIVGPYDMRLPNQVSSVTAFCAQRLMKAGATEDIPFEVSYGLSDDKDVEPLTVGSMAAVVVQNKSTEGRVNPTELWRPFTTFENFKPGGGPCTKLAKLRASLCARLPAGMSELREEEIMDGVAKTIQTSWGVDLGY
;
A
#
# COMPACT_ATOMS: atom_id res chain seq x y z
N THR A 1 -13.91 5.61 2.22
CA THR A 1 -13.86 4.30 2.90
C THR A 1 -12.87 3.40 2.19
N VAL A 2 -12.14 2.56 2.95
CA VAL A 2 -11.13 1.63 2.43
C VAL A 2 -11.40 0.23 2.98
N SER A 3 -11.36 -0.80 2.12
CA SER A 3 -11.50 -2.18 2.57
C SER A 3 -10.22 -2.70 3.25
N PRO A 4 -10.32 -3.59 4.24
CA PRO A 4 -9.19 -4.35 4.75
C PRO A 4 -8.43 -5.10 3.65
N ALA A 5 -9.15 -5.60 2.63
CA ALA A 5 -8.56 -6.26 1.46
C ALA A 5 -7.56 -5.38 0.70
N ALA A 6 -7.92 -4.12 0.44
CA ALA A 6 -7.03 -3.16 -0.21
C ALA A 6 -5.81 -2.85 0.67
N MET A 7 -6.03 -2.62 1.98
CA MET A 7 -4.96 -2.34 2.93
C MET A 7 -3.97 -3.49 3.06
N LEU A 8 -4.44 -4.74 3.12
CA LEU A 8 -3.60 -5.93 3.19
C LEU A 8 -2.68 -6.06 1.98
N VAL A 9 -3.22 -5.88 0.77
CA VAL A 9 -2.44 -6.01 -0.46
C VAL A 9 -1.43 -4.86 -0.60
N MET A 10 -1.81 -3.60 -0.29
CA MET A 10 -0.88 -2.46 -0.31
C MET A 10 0.27 -2.67 0.68
N ASP A 11 -0.04 -3.04 1.91
CA ASP A 11 0.94 -3.20 2.99
C ASP A 11 1.87 -4.39 2.71
N LEU A 12 1.32 -5.52 2.25
CA LEU A 12 2.14 -6.65 1.80
C LEU A 12 3.09 -6.22 0.67
N HIS A 13 2.59 -5.60 -0.40
CA HIS A 13 3.40 -5.19 -1.54
C HIS A 13 4.55 -4.29 -1.13
N ALA A 14 4.29 -3.30 -0.26
CA ALA A 14 5.30 -2.39 0.28
C ALA A 14 6.39 -3.10 1.08
N HIS A 15 6.08 -4.21 1.77
CA HIS A 15 7.06 -4.98 2.54
C HIS A 15 7.96 -5.89 1.70
N LEU A 16 7.62 -6.14 0.43
CA LEU A 16 8.37 -7.12 -0.39
C LEU A 16 9.64 -6.56 -1.02
N CYS A 17 9.78 -5.22 -1.09
CA CYS A 17 10.88 -4.56 -1.79
C CYS A 17 11.43 -3.38 -0.98
N THR A 18 12.74 -3.16 -1.08
CA THR A 18 13.42 -1.96 -0.54
C THR A 18 13.43 -0.80 -1.52
N ASN A 19 13.11 -1.05 -2.79
CA ASN A 19 12.78 -0.02 -3.76
C ASN A 19 11.29 0.33 -3.64
N GLU A 20 10.90 1.49 -4.10
CA GLU A 20 9.51 1.88 -4.12
C GLU A 20 8.69 0.96 -5.03
N VAL A 21 7.52 0.58 -4.56
CA VAL A 21 6.52 -0.17 -5.33
C VAL A 21 5.33 0.73 -5.61
N ILE A 22 4.58 0.44 -6.66
CA ILE A 22 3.45 1.24 -7.11
C ILE A 22 2.28 0.34 -7.52
N GLY A 23 1.05 0.84 -7.44
CA GLY A 23 -0.14 0.15 -7.92
C GLY A 23 -1.36 1.04 -7.98
N TYR A 24 -2.45 0.53 -8.55
CA TYR A 24 -3.74 1.19 -8.59
C TYR A 24 -4.69 0.71 -7.50
N LEU A 25 -5.65 1.55 -7.18
CA LEU A 25 -6.75 1.27 -6.26
C LEU A 25 -8.05 1.22 -7.06
N GLY A 26 -8.72 0.07 -7.00
CA GLY A 26 -10.01 -0.14 -7.61
C GLY A 26 -11.14 0.03 -6.61
N GLY A 27 -12.26 0.55 -7.08
CA GLY A 27 -13.44 0.77 -6.27
C GLY A 27 -14.51 1.57 -6.98
N SER A 28 -15.27 2.37 -6.23
CA SER A 28 -16.39 3.14 -6.74
C SER A 28 -16.42 4.57 -6.21
N TRP A 29 -17.01 5.45 -7.00
CA TRP A 29 -17.34 6.82 -6.64
C TRP A 29 -18.84 7.03 -6.80
N ASP A 30 -19.47 7.52 -5.74
CA ASP A 30 -20.86 7.93 -5.73
C ASP A 30 -20.95 9.47 -5.73
N PRO A 31 -21.38 10.11 -6.83
CA PRO A 31 -21.48 11.56 -6.93
C PRO A 31 -22.58 12.16 -6.05
N ASP A 32 -23.64 11.40 -5.73
CA ASP A 32 -24.77 11.89 -4.95
C ASP A 32 -24.39 12.04 -3.48
N THR A 33 -23.75 11.03 -2.92
CA THR A 33 -23.26 11.04 -1.52
C THR A 33 -21.85 11.61 -1.38
N LYS A 34 -21.15 11.84 -2.50
CA LYS A 34 -19.73 12.23 -2.56
C LYS A 34 -18.84 11.26 -1.79
N SER A 35 -19.13 9.97 -1.93
CA SER A 35 -18.41 8.90 -1.24
C SER A 35 -17.47 8.17 -2.19
N LEU A 36 -16.21 8.10 -1.80
CA LEU A 36 -15.17 7.30 -2.47
C LEU A 36 -14.97 6.01 -1.68
N THR A 37 -15.15 4.88 -2.33
CA THR A 37 -14.92 3.55 -1.75
C THR A 37 -13.78 2.85 -2.49
N ILE A 38 -12.75 2.46 -1.74
CA ILE A 38 -11.63 1.66 -2.22
C ILE A 38 -11.86 0.23 -1.78
N GLU A 39 -12.02 -0.66 -2.76
CA GLU A 39 -12.37 -2.06 -2.52
C GLU A 39 -11.17 -2.99 -2.62
N ARG A 40 -10.26 -2.73 -3.59
CA ARG A 40 -9.10 -3.59 -3.86
C ARG A 40 -7.89 -2.79 -4.27
N ALA A 41 -6.71 -3.32 -3.97
CA ALA A 41 -5.44 -2.84 -4.52
C ALA A 41 -4.94 -3.78 -5.61
N PHE A 42 -4.39 -3.19 -6.65
CA PHE A 42 -3.85 -3.85 -7.85
C PHE A 42 -2.35 -3.52 -7.95
N PRO A 43 -1.47 -4.41 -7.48
CA PRO A 43 -0.03 -4.24 -7.56
C PRO A 43 0.44 -4.10 -9.02
N GLY A 44 1.19 -3.05 -9.28
CA GLY A 44 1.76 -2.74 -10.59
C GLY A 44 3.25 -3.02 -10.66
N ARG A 45 3.76 -3.02 -11.89
CA ARG A 45 5.21 -2.95 -12.12
C ARG A 45 5.61 -1.49 -12.21
N GLY A 46 6.57 -1.09 -11.37
CA GLY A 46 7.20 0.22 -11.47
C GLY A 46 8.48 0.17 -12.27
N VAL A 47 8.81 1.27 -12.90
CA VAL A 47 10.14 1.53 -13.46
C VAL A 47 10.80 2.51 -12.51
N ALA A 48 11.95 2.12 -11.95
CA ALA A 48 12.71 3.00 -11.08
C ALA A 48 13.26 4.19 -11.87
N SER A 49 12.95 5.39 -11.45
CA SER A 49 13.45 6.65 -12.01
C SER A 49 14.22 7.43 -10.94
N GLY A 50 15.47 7.03 -10.70
CA GLY A 50 16.28 7.65 -9.64
C GLY A 50 15.78 7.28 -8.25
N MET A 51 15.20 8.26 -7.51
CA MET A 51 14.61 8.05 -6.17
C MET A 51 13.08 7.89 -6.21
N ASP A 52 12.47 7.92 -7.38
CA ASP A 52 11.02 7.85 -7.58
C ASP A 52 10.64 6.59 -8.37
N VAL A 53 9.38 6.18 -8.27
CA VAL A 53 8.80 5.09 -9.06
C VAL A 53 7.71 5.63 -9.97
N GLU A 54 7.78 5.25 -11.25
CA GLU A 54 6.72 5.50 -12.22
C GLU A 54 6.06 4.19 -12.63
N MET A 55 4.77 4.24 -12.94
CA MET A 55 4.07 3.06 -13.46
C MET A 55 4.58 2.74 -14.87
N ASP A 56 4.94 1.47 -15.11
CA ASP A 56 5.22 0.98 -16.45
C ASP A 56 3.98 1.18 -17.34
N PRO A 57 4.07 1.85 -18.51
CA PRO A 57 2.91 2.16 -19.32
C PRO A 57 2.12 0.94 -19.81
N ILE A 58 2.78 -0.20 -20.01
CA ILE A 58 2.11 -1.46 -20.39
C ILE A 58 1.36 -2.01 -19.15
N ALA A 59 2.02 -2.04 -18.00
CA ALA A 59 1.40 -2.46 -16.76
C ALA A 59 0.21 -1.56 -16.40
N GLU A 60 0.28 -0.28 -16.67
CA GLU A 60 -0.83 0.66 -16.45
C GLU A 60 -2.10 0.25 -17.21
N VAL A 61 -1.98 -0.06 -18.50
CA VAL A 61 -3.11 -0.51 -19.33
C VAL A 61 -3.66 -1.85 -18.84
N GLU A 62 -2.76 -2.79 -18.52
CA GLU A 62 -3.14 -4.10 -17.97
C GLU A 62 -3.92 -3.96 -16.66
N LEU A 63 -3.45 -3.12 -15.74
CA LEU A 63 -4.11 -2.90 -14.45
C LEU A 63 -5.48 -2.24 -14.59
N LYS A 64 -5.62 -1.24 -15.47
CA LYS A 64 -6.93 -0.63 -15.76
C LYS A 64 -7.92 -1.68 -16.24
N SER A 65 -7.50 -2.55 -17.17
CA SER A 65 -8.34 -3.66 -17.65
C SER A 65 -8.70 -4.67 -16.54
N GLN A 66 -7.78 -4.96 -15.61
CA GLN A 66 -8.06 -5.84 -14.46
C GLN A 66 -9.06 -5.21 -13.48
N VAL A 67 -8.98 -3.91 -13.24
CA VAL A 67 -9.95 -3.18 -12.41
C VAL A 67 -11.33 -3.22 -13.05
N GLU A 68 -11.43 -2.89 -14.35
CA GLU A 68 -12.68 -2.89 -15.10
C GLU A 68 -13.32 -4.30 -15.18
N ALA A 69 -12.51 -5.35 -15.35
CA ALA A 69 -12.98 -6.73 -15.36
C ALA A 69 -13.63 -7.19 -14.05
N GLN A 70 -13.37 -6.47 -12.95
CA GLN A 70 -14.02 -6.68 -11.65
C GLN A 70 -15.17 -5.69 -11.38
N ASN A 71 -15.69 -5.00 -12.42
CA ASN A 71 -16.75 -3.99 -12.34
C ASN A 71 -16.41 -2.80 -11.42
N MET A 72 -15.13 -2.48 -11.26
CA MET A 72 -14.64 -1.34 -10.51
C MET A 72 -14.10 -0.25 -11.44
N LYS A 73 -13.90 0.94 -10.89
CA LYS A 73 -13.16 2.03 -11.52
C LYS A 73 -11.82 2.22 -10.81
N VAL A 74 -10.84 2.77 -11.50
CA VAL A 74 -9.62 3.25 -10.84
C VAL A 74 -9.98 4.52 -10.08
N VAL A 75 -9.86 4.48 -8.76
CA VAL A 75 -10.25 5.57 -7.84
C VAL A 75 -9.08 6.10 -7.01
N GLY A 76 -7.89 5.56 -7.25
CA GLY A 76 -6.68 5.99 -6.57
C GLY A 76 -5.46 5.19 -7.03
N TRP A 77 -4.34 5.54 -6.46
CA TRP A 77 -3.08 4.86 -6.61
C TRP A 77 -2.38 4.73 -5.27
N TYR A 78 -1.38 3.88 -5.20
CA TYR A 78 -0.50 3.81 -4.03
C TYR A 78 0.94 3.58 -4.46
N HIS A 79 1.86 4.01 -3.60
CA HIS A 79 3.27 3.64 -3.68
C HIS A 79 3.85 3.48 -2.29
N SER A 80 5.08 2.99 -2.20
CA SER A 80 5.75 2.86 -0.92
C SER A 80 6.89 3.86 -0.77
N HIS A 81 7.11 4.31 0.47
CA HIS A 81 8.34 4.92 0.94
C HIS A 81 9.06 3.92 1.87
N PRO A 82 9.92 3.03 1.34
CA PRO A 82 10.34 1.84 2.07
C PRO A 82 11.02 2.13 3.40
N VAL A 83 11.87 3.16 3.49
CA VAL A 83 12.74 3.42 4.65
C VAL A 83 12.61 4.82 5.25
N PHE A 84 11.66 5.63 4.75
CA PHE A 84 11.44 7.01 5.19
C PHE A 84 9.94 7.32 5.38
N GLU A 85 9.65 8.52 5.88
CA GLU A 85 8.27 8.92 6.17
C GLU A 85 7.38 8.88 4.93
N PRO A 86 6.12 8.43 5.07
CA PRO A 86 5.13 8.43 4.00
C PRO A 86 4.55 9.84 3.77
N THR A 87 5.43 10.82 3.55
CA THR A 87 5.07 12.21 3.24
C THR A 87 5.23 12.42 1.74
N PRO A 88 4.22 12.96 1.02
CA PRO A 88 4.30 13.16 -0.42
C PRO A 88 5.49 14.01 -0.84
N SER A 89 6.27 13.53 -1.81
CA SER A 89 7.32 14.29 -2.51
C SER A 89 6.72 15.28 -3.52
N GLY A 90 7.55 16.13 -4.10
CA GLY A 90 7.12 17.03 -5.18
C GLY A 90 6.64 16.26 -6.41
N VAL A 91 7.24 15.09 -6.71
CA VAL A 91 6.83 14.20 -7.80
C VAL A 91 5.48 13.58 -7.51
N ASP A 92 5.26 13.10 -6.28
CA ASP A 92 3.98 12.52 -5.86
C ASP A 92 2.84 13.52 -5.97
N ILE A 93 3.08 14.76 -5.54
CA ILE A 93 2.10 15.85 -5.62
C ILE A 93 1.73 16.14 -7.09
N ASN A 94 2.73 16.20 -7.97
CA ASN A 94 2.48 16.42 -9.39
C ASN A 94 1.72 15.25 -10.04
N ASN A 95 2.09 14.01 -9.73
CA ASN A 95 1.41 12.81 -10.21
C ASN A 95 -0.04 12.79 -9.71
N GLN A 96 -0.26 13.07 -8.42
CA GLN A 96 -1.59 13.13 -7.83
C GLN A 96 -2.48 14.17 -8.53
N LEU A 97 -1.97 15.37 -8.79
CA LEU A 97 -2.71 16.41 -9.52
C LEU A 97 -3.07 15.99 -10.94
N ASN A 98 -2.18 15.28 -11.62
CA ASN A 98 -2.43 14.78 -12.97
C ASN A 98 -3.52 13.69 -12.95
N TYR A 99 -3.45 12.74 -12.03
CA TYR A 99 -4.49 11.72 -11.84
C TYR A 99 -5.84 12.33 -11.44
N GLN A 100 -5.87 13.26 -10.50
CA GLN A 100 -7.10 13.93 -10.09
C GLN A 100 -7.81 14.59 -11.28
N ARG A 101 -7.08 15.27 -12.15
CA ARG A 101 -7.63 15.86 -13.38
C ARG A 101 -8.13 14.80 -14.36
N LEU A 102 -7.36 13.73 -14.55
CA LEU A 102 -7.70 12.65 -15.48
C LEU A 102 -9.00 11.94 -15.09
N PHE A 103 -9.24 11.77 -13.78
CA PHE A 103 -10.40 11.06 -13.23
C PHE A 103 -11.48 12.02 -12.70
N ARG A 104 -11.47 13.28 -13.11
CA ARG A 104 -12.46 14.28 -12.73
C ARG A 104 -13.85 13.84 -13.14
N ASP A 105 -14.80 13.95 -12.19
CA ASP A 105 -16.23 13.82 -12.48
C ASP A 105 -16.80 15.19 -12.88
N GLU A 106 -17.03 15.37 -14.18
CA GLU A 106 -17.52 16.63 -14.73
C GLU A 106 -18.97 16.92 -14.32
N SER A 107 -19.76 15.92 -13.95
CA SER A 107 -21.16 16.09 -13.56
C SER A 107 -21.31 16.86 -12.25
N VAL A 108 -20.38 16.68 -11.34
CA VAL A 108 -20.36 17.33 -10.01
C VAL A 108 -19.14 18.23 -9.79
N GLY A 109 -18.23 18.29 -10.75
CA GLY A 109 -17.02 19.11 -10.71
C GLY A 109 -16.02 18.68 -9.62
N VAL A 110 -16.01 17.40 -9.24
CA VAL A 110 -15.13 16.83 -8.21
C VAL A 110 -14.05 15.97 -8.86
N GLU A 111 -12.89 15.87 -8.22
CA GLU A 111 -11.76 15.02 -8.61
C GLU A 111 -11.62 13.86 -7.60
N PRO A 112 -12.46 12.80 -7.71
CA PRO A 112 -12.56 11.74 -6.72
C PRO A 112 -11.42 10.72 -6.86
N PHE A 113 -10.20 11.15 -6.61
CA PHE A 113 -9.01 10.34 -6.76
C PHE A 113 -8.04 10.59 -5.60
N VAL A 114 -7.54 9.53 -4.96
CA VAL A 114 -6.70 9.61 -3.77
C VAL A 114 -5.40 8.84 -3.95
N GLY A 115 -4.31 9.39 -3.41
CA GLY A 115 -3.02 8.71 -3.30
C GLY A 115 -2.82 8.10 -1.92
N PHE A 116 -2.15 6.95 -1.85
CA PHE A 116 -1.71 6.32 -0.61
C PHE A 116 -0.20 6.11 -0.64
N ILE A 117 0.45 6.42 0.47
CA ILE A 117 1.88 6.15 0.67
C ILE A 117 2.02 5.20 1.84
N VAL A 118 2.71 4.08 1.65
CA VAL A 118 2.96 3.07 2.67
C VAL A 118 4.42 3.09 3.07
N GLY A 119 4.71 3.33 4.36
CA GLY A 119 6.06 3.35 4.93
C GLY A 119 6.32 2.11 5.81
N PRO A 120 6.83 0.99 5.25
CA PRO A 120 6.96 -0.25 6.00
C PRO A 120 8.18 -0.29 6.92
N TYR A 121 9.31 0.33 6.55
CA TYR A 121 10.60 0.11 7.23
C TYR A 121 11.24 1.38 7.80
N ASP A 122 10.49 2.46 7.95
CA ASP A 122 11.01 3.65 8.63
C ASP A 122 11.48 3.27 10.05
N MET A 123 12.73 3.57 10.34
CA MET A 123 13.37 3.25 11.63
C MET A 123 12.72 3.99 12.80
N ARG A 124 11.96 5.05 12.55
CA ARG A 124 11.26 5.87 13.56
C ARG A 124 9.87 5.35 13.93
N LEU A 125 9.34 4.34 13.21
CA LEU A 125 8.04 3.75 13.52
C LEU A 125 7.96 3.33 15.00
N PRO A 126 6.84 3.62 15.70
CA PRO A 126 6.74 3.31 17.12
C PRO A 126 6.61 1.80 17.40
N ASN A 127 6.17 1.02 16.42
CA ASN A 127 5.93 -0.43 16.50
C ASN A 127 6.16 -1.09 15.13
N GLN A 128 5.75 -2.35 14.96
CA GLN A 128 5.91 -3.10 13.72
C GLN A 128 4.85 -2.79 12.64
N VAL A 129 3.86 -1.95 12.91
CA VAL A 129 2.83 -1.61 11.92
C VAL A 129 3.36 -0.52 10.99
N SER A 130 3.13 -0.68 9.69
CA SER A 130 3.48 0.33 8.69
C SER A 130 2.69 1.63 8.90
N SER A 131 3.35 2.75 8.71
CA SER A 131 2.67 4.03 8.56
C SER A 131 2.01 4.11 7.19
N VAL A 132 0.81 4.65 7.11
CA VAL A 132 0.07 4.85 5.86
C VAL A 132 -0.51 6.25 5.86
N THR A 133 -0.19 7.03 4.83
CA THR A 133 -0.75 8.35 4.60
C THR A 133 -1.62 8.33 3.35
N ALA A 134 -2.88 8.74 3.48
CA ALA A 134 -3.73 9.02 2.32
C ALA A 134 -3.69 10.52 2.04
N PHE A 135 -3.59 10.91 0.78
CA PHE A 135 -3.47 12.32 0.39
C PHE A 135 -4.18 12.64 -0.92
N CYS A 136 -4.57 13.90 -1.04
CA CYS A 136 -4.91 14.56 -2.30
C CYS A 136 -4.02 15.80 -2.46
N ALA A 137 -4.07 16.47 -3.61
CA ALA A 137 -3.31 17.66 -3.86
C ALA A 137 -4.18 18.76 -4.45
N GLN A 138 -3.84 20.00 -4.17
CA GLN A 138 -4.52 21.18 -4.74
C GLN A 138 -3.50 22.20 -5.21
N ARG A 139 -3.83 22.84 -6.32
CA ARG A 139 -3.07 23.98 -6.85
C ARG A 139 -3.70 25.26 -6.35
N LEU A 140 -3.02 25.96 -5.47
CA LEU A 140 -3.49 27.17 -4.85
C LEU A 140 -2.69 28.41 -5.28
N MET A 141 -3.38 29.52 -5.41
CA MET A 141 -2.73 30.84 -5.59
C MET A 141 -2.40 31.42 -4.22
N LYS A 142 -1.11 31.66 -3.96
CA LYS A 142 -0.61 32.25 -2.71
C LYS A 142 0.37 33.37 -3.01
N ALA A 143 0.06 34.55 -2.54
CA ALA A 143 0.91 35.75 -2.71
C ALA A 143 1.37 36.01 -4.16
N GLY A 144 0.52 35.69 -5.17
CA GLY A 144 0.81 35.91 -6.58
C GLY A 144 1.62 34.77 -7.25
N ALA A 145 1.98 33.73 -6.51
CA ALA A 145 2.57 32.50 -7.03
C ALA A 145 1.58 31.32 -6.93
N THR A 146 1.78 30.33 -7.78
CA THR A 146 1.01 29.07 -7.73
C THR A 146 1.81 28.05 -6.94
N GLU A 147 1.22 27.49 -5.90
CA GLU A 147 1.79 26.41 -5.09
C GLU A 147 0.93 25.17 -5.19
N ASP A 148 1.57 24.00 -5.39
CA ASP A 148 0.94 22.71 -5.34
C ASP A 148 1.10 22.15 -3.92
N ILE A 149 -0.03 21.96 -3.21
CA ILE A 149 -0.04 21.64 -1.78
C ILE A 149 -0.72 20.29 -1.58
N PRO A 150 -0.07 19.31 -0.88
CA PRO A 150 -0.70 18.09 -0.49
C PRO A 150 -1.58 18.32 0.75
N PHE A 151 -2.68 17.57 0.82
CA PHE A 151 -3.58 17.52 1.95
C PHE A 151 -3.75 16.07 2.38
N GLU A 152 -3.55 15.80 3.65
CA GLU A 152 -3.87 14.49 4.21
C GLU A 152 -5.38 14.25 4.19
N VAL A 153 -5.77 13.05 3.79
CA VAL A 153 -7.16 12.61 3.71
C VAL A 153 -7.44 11.60 4.81
N SER A 154 -8.38 11.90 5.68
CA SER A 154 -8.88 10.92 6.66
C SER A 154 -9.75 9.88 5.97
N TYR A 155 -9.59 8.62 6.34
CA TYR A 155 -10.39 7.51 5.83
C TYR A 155 -10.85 6.58 6.94
N GLY A 156 -11.98 5.93 6.74
CA GLY A 156 -12.47 4.85 7.59
C GLY A 156 -12.29 3.50 6.91
N LEU A 157 -12.13 2.44 7.70
CA LEU A 157 -12.17 1.08 7.18
C LEU A 157 -13.63 0.65 7.00
N SER A 158 -13.90 -0.18 5.96
CA SER A 158 -15.19 -0.84 5.81
C SER A 158 -15.39 -1.92 6.88
N ASP A 159 -16.66 -2.25 7.15
CA ASP A 159 -17.03 -3.23 8.19
C ASP A 159 -17.01 -4.68 7.67
N ASP A 160 -15.97 -5.03 6.90
CA ASP A 160 -15.77 -6.39 6.42
C ASP A 160 -15.49 -7.31 7.60
N LYS A 161 -15.97 -8.55 7.53
CA LYS A 161 -15.84 -9.52 8.63
C LYS A 161 -14.84 -10.63 8.35
N ASP A 162 -14.42 -10.79 7.09
CA ASP A 162 -13.44 -11.79 6.65
C ASP A 162 -12.65 -11.27 5.44
N VAL A 163 -11.57 -11.95 5.13
CA VAL A 163 -10.75 -11.72 3.93
C VAL A 163 -11.14 -12.75 2.87
N GLU A 164 -11.68 -12.26 1.76
CA GLU A 164 -12.13 -13.12 0.67
C GLU A 164 -10.99 -13.94 0.06
N PRO A 165 -11.29 -15.16 -0.45
CA PRO A 165 -10.28 -16.00 -1.12
C PRO A 165 -9.57 -15.31 -2.28
N LEU A 166 -10.25 -14.41 -2.99
CA LEU A 166 -9.66 -13.62 -4.07
C LEU A 166 -8.55 -12.67 -3.56
N THR A 167 -8.74 -12.09 -2.39
CA THR A 167 -7.72 -11.24 -1.74
C THR A 167 -6.51 -12.08 -1.33
N VAL A 168 -6.73 -13.24 -0.71
CA VAL A 168 -5.64 -14.18 -0.35
C VAL A 168 -4.87 -14.62 -1.61
N GLY A 169 -5.59 -14.91 -2.69
CA GLY A 169 -5.00 -15.21 -4.00
C GLY A 169 -4.16 -14.04 -4.55
N SER A 170 -4.64 -12.81 -4.41
CA SER A 170 -3.89 -11.61 -4.82
C SER A 170 -2.62 -11.41 -3.99
N MET A 171 -2.70 -11.65 -2.67
CA MET A 171 -1.53 -11.62 -1.77
C MET A 171 -0.47 -12.65 -2.19
N ALA A 172 -0.88 -13.87 -2.49
CA ALA A 172 0.02 -14.91 -2.99
C ALA A 172 0.64 -14.54 -4.36
N ALA A 173 -0.16 -13.99 -5.27
CA ALA A 173 0.31 -13.56 -6.59
C ALA A 173 1.37 -12.46 -6.50
N VAL A 174 1.18 -11.45 -5.65
CA VAL A 174 2.16 -10.37 -5.49
C VAL A 174 3.48 -10.86 -4.90
N VAL A 175 3.45 -11.82 -3.97
CA VAL A 175 4.67 -12.48 -3.47
C VAL A 175 5.42 -13.20 -4.59
N VAL A 176 4.71 -13.97 -5.42
CA VAL A 176 5.31 -14.69 -6.54
C VAL A 176 5.90 -13.74 -7.59
N GLN A 177 5.19 -12.66 -7.92
CA GLN A 177 5.65 -11.65 -8.89
C GLN A 177 6.95 -10.97 -8.42
N ASN A 178 7.09 -10.75 -7.13
CA ASN A 178 8.26 -10.07 -6.56
C ASN A 178 9.46 -10.98 -6.28
N LYS A 179 9.42 -12.28 -6.62
CA LYS A 179 10.50 -13.24 -6.33
C LYS A 179 11.87 -12.85 -6.90
N SER A 180 11.90 -12.16 -8.02
CA SER A 180 13.12 -11.78 -8.74
C SER A 180 13.25 -10.25 -8.91
N THR A 181 12.47 -9.47 -8.18
CA THR A 181 12.52 -8.01 -8.23
C THR A 181 13.84 -7.51 -7.63
N GLU A 182 14.45 -6.54 -8.28
CA GLU A 182 15.60 -5.83 -7.71
C GLU A 182 15.20 -5.14 -6.41
N GLY A 183 16.03 -5.25 -5.37
CA GLY A 183 15.69 -4.74 -4.05
C GLY A 183 14.70 -5.62 -3.27
N ARG A 184 14.45 -6.86 -3.71
CA ARG A 184 13.65 -7.81 -2.94
C ARG A 184 14.18 -7.93 -1.52
N VAL A 185 13.28 -7.84 -0.55
CA VAL A 185 13.59 -7.93 0.87
C VAL A 185 14.08 -9.34 1.23
N ASN A 186 15.08 -9.44 2.10
CA ASN A 186 15.39 -10.69 2.79
C ASN A 186 14.50 -10.79 4.05
N PRO A 187 13.54 -11.72 4.12
CA PRO A 187 12.57 -11.80 5.22
C PRO A 187 13.20 -12.21 6.57
N THR A 188 14.38 -12.83 6.55
CA THR A 188 15.09 -13.26 7.76
C THR A 188 15.99 -12.19 8.36
N GLU A 189 16.27 -11.10 7.63
CA GLU A 189 17.01 -9.96 8.17
C GLU A 189 16.26 -9.24 9.27
N LEU A 190 17.01 -8.68 10.21
CA LEU A 190 16.45 -7.84 11.26
C LEU A 190 16.05 -6.48 10.70
N TRP A 191 14.86 -6.04 11.10
CA TRP A 191 14.40 -4.67 10.91
C TRP A 191 14.96 -3.75 11.94
N ARG A 192 15.79 -3.24 12.31
CA ARG A 192 16.40 -2.44 13.39
C ARG A 192 17.52 -3.21 14.07
N PRO A 193 18.56 -3.60 13.33
CA PRO A 193 19.65 -4.41 13.88
C PRO A 193 20.44 -3.70 15.00
N PHE A 194 20.35 -2.36 15.06
CA PHE A 194 21.13 -1.54 16.00
C PHE A 194 20.32 -0.97 17.17
N THR A 195 19.11 -1.49 17.42
CA THR A 195 18.30 -1.02 18.54
C THR A 195 18.92 -1.47 19.86
N THR A 196 19.33 -0.53 20.72
CA THR A 196 19.80 -0.83 22.08
C THR A 196 18.61 -1.03 23.02
N PHE A 197 18.80 -1.82 24.08
CA PHE A 197 17.78 -2.05 25.11
C PHE A 197 17.20 -0.78 25.72
N GLU A 198 17.97 0.31 25.80
CA GLU A 198 17.56 1.59 26.36
C GLU A 198 16.48 2.31 25.54
N ASN A 199 16.38 2.01 24.24
CA ASN A 199 15.38 2.55 23.32
C ASN A 199 14.19 1.62 23.10
N PHE A 200 14.06 0.59 23.89
CA PHE A 200 13.05 -0.45 23.71
C PHE A 200 11.68 0.06 24.19
N LYS A 201 10.86 0.52 23.26
CA LYS A 201 9.42 0.68 23.51
C LYS A 201 8.73 -0.65 23.29
N PRO A 202 7.66 -0.99 24.06
CA PRO A 202 6.86 -2.18 23.82
C PRO A 202 6.42 -2.26 22.35
N GLY A 203 6.75 -3.35 21.65
CA GLY A 203 6.46 -3.53 20.22
C GLY A 203 7.48 -2.90 19.26
N GLY A 204 8.51 -2.20 19.74
CA GLY A 204 9.51 -1.50 18.89
C GLY A 204 10.90 -2.16 18.81
N GLY A 205 11.07 -3.35 19.38
CA GLY A 205 12.36 -4.07 19.42
C GLY A 205 12.83 -4.64 18.07
N PRO A 206 14.05 -5.21 18.05
CA PRO A 206 14.55 -5.90 16.86
C PRO A 206 13.65 -7.10 16.56
N CYS A 207 13.20 -7.18 15.32
CA CYS A 207 12.43 -8.30 14.80
C CYS A 207 12.87 -8.56 13.36
N THR A 208 12.64 -9.77 12.85
CA THR A 208 12.86 -10.04 11.44
C THR A 208 11.87 -9.24 10.58
N LYS A 209 12.23 -8.97 9.34
CA LYS A 209 11.35 -8.32 8.38
C LYS A 209 10.07 -9.14 8.15
N LEU A 210 10.14 -10.49 8.24
CA LEU A 210 8.96 -11.35 8.21
C LEU A 210 8.06 -11.15 9.43
N ALA A 211 8.63 -11.11 10.63
CA ALA A 211 7.86 -10.88 11.85
C ALA A 211 7.18 -9.49 11.84
N LYS A 212 7.89 -8.48 11.32
CA LYS A 212 7.33 -7.14 11.10
C LYS A 212 6.18 -7.17 10.10
N LEU A 213 6.36 -7.82 8.95
CA LEU A 213 5.30 -7.99 7.95
C LEU A 213 4.06 -8.64 8.58
N ARG A 214 4.24 -9.79 9.28
CA ARG A 214 3.14 -10.48 9.97
C ARG A 214 2.39 -9.53 10.92
N ALA A 215 3.10 -8.81 11.77
CA ALA A 215 2.50 -7.88 12.72
C ALA A 215 1.74 -6.74 12.03
N SER A 216 2.28 -6.20 10.93
CA SER A 216 1.62 -5.16 10.16
C SER A 216 0.35 -5.66 9.49
N LEU A 217 0.39 -6.82 8.84
CA LEU A 217 -0.79 -7.41 8.19
C LEU A 217 -1.87 -7.78 9.20
N CYS A 218 -1.53 -8.37 10.37
CA CYS A 218 -2.51 -8.65 11.43
C CYS A 218 -3.27 -7.38 11.86
N ALA A 219 -2.59 -6.23 11.92
CA ALA A 219 -3.23 -4.97 12.26
C ALA A 219 -4.17 -4.42 11.16
N ARG A 220 -4.16 -5.02 9.96
CA ARG A 220 -5.02 -4.64 8.82
C ARG A 220 -6.19 -5.62 8.62
N LEU A 221 -6.19 -6.73 9.32
CA LEU A 221 -7.27 -7.71 9.23
C LEU A 221 -8.60 -7.14 9.72
N PRO A 222 -9.74 -7.64 9.22
CA PRO A 222 -11.07 -7.26 9.71
C PRO A 222 -11.21 -7.46 11.23
N ALA A 223 -11.83 -6.49 11.90
CA ALA A 223 -12.07 -6.57 13.32
C ALA A 223 -13.00 -7.76 13.67
N GLY A 224 -12.57 -8.60 14.61
CA GLY A 224 -13.34 -9.75 15.08
C GLY A 224 -13.20 -11.00 14.23
N MET A 225 -12.24 -11.04 13.32
CA MET A 225 -11.84 -12.29 12.66
C MET A 225 -11.35 -13.31 13.71
N SER A 226 -11.56 -14.61 13.48
CA SER A 226 -11.08 -15.63 14.41
C SER A 226 -9.55 -15.79 14.31
N GLU A 227 -8.90 -16.03 15.43
CA GLU A 227 -7.44 -16.28 15.48
C GLU A 227 -7.00 -17.38 14.52
N LEU A 228 -7.79 -18.44 14.39
CA LEU A 228 -7.51 -19.54 13.45
C LEU A 228 -7.45 -19.03 11.99
N ARG A 229 -8.38 -18.14 11.60
CA ARG A 229 -8.41 -17.58 10.25
C ARG A 229 -7.27 -16.60 10.01
N GLU A 230 -6.92 -15.81 11.02
CA GLU A 230 -5.74 -14.94 10.98
C GLU A 230 -4.46 -15.75 10.77
N GLU A 231 -4.27 -16.81 11.55
CA GLU A 231 -3.11 -17.70 11.39
C GLU A 231 -3.06 -18.36 10.02
N GLU A 232 -4.18 -18.86 9.51
CA GLU A 232 -4.27 -19.47 8.18
C GLU A 232 -3.80 -18.51 7.08
N ILE A 233 -4.22 -17.25 7.13
CA ILE A 233 -3.82 -16.22 6.15
C ILE A 233 -2.33 -15.91 6.30
N MET A 234 -1.86 -15.68 7.50
CA MET A 234 -0.46 -15.31 7.76
C MET A 234 0.50 -16.44 7.41
N ASP A 235 0.16 -17.68 7.74
CA ASP A 235 0.96 -18.86 7.39
C ASP A 235 0.94 -19.11 5.88
N GLY A 236 -0.19 -18.84 5.21
CA GLY A 236 -0.29 -18.87 3.76
C GLY A 236 0.68 -17.90 3.09
N VAL A 237 0.78 -16.66 3.58
CA VAL A 237 1.74 -15.66 3.10
C VAL A 237 3.18 -16.13 3.34
N ALA A 238 3.52 -16.56 4.57
CA ALA A 238 4.85 -17.01 4.92
C ALA A 238 5.27 -18.23 4.08
N LYS A 239 4.38 -19.22 3.91
CA LYS A 239 4.61 -20.40 3.07
C LYS A 239 4.83 -20.02 1.60
N THR A 240 4.08 -19.04 1.09
CA THR A 240 4.25 -18.55 -0.28
C THR A 240 5.61 -17.88 -0.46
N ILE A 241 6.05 -17.07 0.50
CA ILE A 241 7.40 -16.48 0.52
C ILE A 241 8.46 -17.59 0.53
N GLN A 242 8.36 -18.54 1.46
CA GLN A 242 9.31 -19.64 1.59
C GLN A 242 9.44 -20.43 0.29
N THR A 243 8.32 -20.84 -0.29
CA THR A 243 8.32 -21.71 -1.48
C THR A 243 8.70 -20.96 -2.75
N SER A 244 8.22 -19.72 -2.93
CA SER A 244 8.47 -18.95 -4.15
C SER A 244 9.88 -18.35 -4.18
N TRP A 245 10.39 -17.95 -3.03
CA TRP A 245 11.68 -17.27 -2.93
C TRP A 245 12.84 -18.21 -2.57
N GLY A 246 12.54 -19.46 -2.22
CA GLY A 246 13.55 -20.45 -1.84
C GLY A 246 14.30 -20.08 -0.56
N VAL A 247 13.63 -19.42 0.39
CA VAL A 247 14.20 -19.01 1.68
C VAL A 247 13.73 -19.94 2.79
N ASP A 248 14.65 -20.35 3.66
CA ASP A 248 14.30 -21.08 4.89
C ASP A 248 13.86 -20.07 5.95
N LEU A 249 12.63 -20.16 6.39
CA LEU A 249 12.04 -19.28 7.40
C LEU A 249 12.11 -19.89 8.82
N GLY A 250 12.66 -21.11 8.95
CA GLY A 250 12.89 -21.76 10.25
C GLY A 250 11.61 -22.26 10.94
N TYR A 251 10.56 -22.64 10.16
CA TYR A 251 9.34 -23.29 10.67
C TYR A 251 9.52 -24.80 10.75
#